data_c6eb51ffd6f22f7c0767b43e13945b0b
#
_entry.id   c6eb51ffd6f22f7c0767b43e13945b0b
#
_cell.length_a   1.000
_cell.length_b   1.000
_cell.length_c   1.000
_cell.angle_alpha   90.00
_cell.angle_beta   90.00
_cell.angle_gamma   90.00
#
_symmetry.space_group_name_H-M   'P 1'
#
loop_
_entity.id
_entity.type
_entity.pdbx_description
1 polymer ?
#
loop_
_entity_poly.entity_id
_entity_poly.type
_entity_poly.pdbx_seq_one_letter_code
_entity_poly.pdbx_strand_id
1 'polypeptide(L)'
;MNKNHKTRVKALLLLLLTMAQGTTLMAQNAAEAQLPLAFPSAEGYGKYTVGGRGGKVYEVTTLEDGGQGSLREAVEAEGPRTVVFRVSGTISLKRQLRISNPYITIAGQTAPGDGICLRGYPVSINADQVIIRYLRVRLGDETKTEADAVSARGHKNIILDHISASWSVDETMSVYHCDSITVQWCIISESLFGSNHIKGAHGFGGIWGGNYSSFHHNLIASHSSRNPRLAGGAGFVDFRNNVIFNWGFNSIYGGGALHKNGSDPTFLVRHTTVNIVNNYFKPGPATAPGEVSHRIANPSWANGDCGKWYVAGNIMEGSERVTADNWDGGIQPNSSLPQVMDSIRMNVPWPSMPIAMQSASHAFDSVTERAGASLPRRDKVDERIAKEACLGQTSFEGNTYKAKHTMKDKRLASGIIDSQQDVGGWPELKSTTPPPDTDHDGMPDVWERRHGLNPDDPADGALTAAGSPYTYLEVYLSSLAGE
;
A
#
# COMPACT_ATOMS: atom_id res chain seq x y z
N MET A 1 -60.95 28.69 0.65
CA MET A 1 -60.00 27.73 0.06
C MET A 1 -59.63 26.70 1.10
N ASN A 2 -59.97 25.45 0.86
CA ASN A 2 -60.18 24.37 1.82
C ASN A 2 -58.83 23.87 2.44
N LYS A 3 -58.73 23.76 3.76
CA LYS A 3 -57.54 23.26 4.50
C LYS A 3 -57.04 21.93 3.94
N ASN A 4 -57.92 21.08 3.47
CA ASN A 4 -57.60 19.78 2.87
C ASN A 4 -56.83 19.85 1.54
N HIS A 5 -56.98 20.95 0.79
CA HIS A 5 -56.26 21.11 -0.48
C HIS A 5 -54.81 21.49 -0.26
N LYS A 6 -54.48 22.32 0.75
CA LYS A 6 -53.09 22.69 1.12
C LYS A 6 -52.28 21.51 1.68
N THR A 7 -52.96 20.59 2.42
CA THR A 7 -52.31 19.39 2.98
C THR A 7 -51.99 18.38 1.87
N ARG A 8 -52.88 18.19 0.90
CA ARG A 8 -52.64 17.29 -0.25
C ARG A 8 -51.54 17.79 -1.19
N VAL A 9 -51.45 19.08 -1.42
CA VAL A 9 -50.38 19.69 -2.23
C VAL A 9 -49.03 19.59 -1.53
N LYS A 10 -48.94 19.79 -0.20
CA LYS A 10 -47.72 19.58 0.58
C LYS A 10 -47.26 18.12 0.58
N ALA A 11 -48.16 17.17 0.71
CA ALA A 11 -47.87 15.72 0.66
C ALA A 11 -47.36 15.31 -0.73
N LEU A 12 -47.95 15.85 -1.80
CA LEU A 12 -47.53 15.56 -3.17
C LEU A 12 -46.14 16.16 -3.49
N LEU A 13 -45.84 17.38 -3.00
CA LEU A 13 -44.51 18.01 -3.14
C LEU A 13 -43.44 17.24 -2.35
N LEU A 14 -43.77 16.74 -1.14
CA LEU A 14 -42.84 15.93 -0.36
C LEU A 14 -42.54 14.59 -1.05
N LEU A 15 -43.56 13.94 -1.64
CA LEU A 15 -43.40 12.70 -2.40
C LEU A 15 -42.53 12.90 -3.67
N LEU A 16 -42.73 14.00 -4.37
CA LEU A 16 -41.94 14.35 -5.56
C LEU A 16 -40.48 14.69 -5.21
N LEU A 17 -40.22 15.35 -4.06
CA LEU A 17 -38.85 15.59 -3.58
C LEU A 17 -38.14 14.29 -3.18
N THR A 18 -38.82 13.36 -2.51
CA THR A 18 -38.23 12.07 -2.14
C THR A 18 -37.99 11.16 -3.36
N MET A 19 -38.82 11.22 -4.38
CA MET A 19 -38.58 10.51 -5.64
C MET A 19 -37.42 11.12 -6.42
N ALA A 20 -37.30 12.45 -6.45
CA ALA A 20 -36.17 13.12 -7.11
C ALA A 20 -34.82 12.83 -6.43
N GLN A 21 -34.79 12.77 -5.09
CA GLN A 21 -33.61 12.38 -4.34
C GLN A 21 -33.27 10.89 -4.52
N GLY A 22 -34.28 10.02 -4.58
CA GLY A 22 -34.07 8.59 -4.86
C GLY A 22 -33.55 8.31 -6.26
N THR A 23 -34.00 9.04 -7.27
CA THR A 23 -33.49 8.91 -8.65
C THR A 23 -32.11 9.49 -8.82
N THR A 24 -31.74 10.56 -8.10
CA THR A 24 -30.39 11.11 -8.13
C THR A 24 -29.40 10.17 -7.45
N LEU A 25 -29.77 9.55 -6.33
CA LEU A 25 -28.94 8.57 -5.62
C LEU A 25 -28.78 7.27 -6.45
N MET A 26 -29.85 6.80 -7.12
CA MET A 26 -29.75 5.66 -8.03
C MET A 26 -28.95 5.96 -9.29
N ALA A 27 -29.03 7.17 -9.83
CA ALA A 27 -28.22 7.60 -10.97
C ALA A 27 -26.74 7.76 -10.61
N GLN A 28 -26.42 8.26 -9.42
CA GLN A 28 -25.03 8.30 -8.92
C GLN A 28 -24.47 6.90 -8.70
N ASN A 29 -25.22 6.00 -8.06
CA ASN A 29 -24.81 4.61 -7.88
C ASN A 29 -24.68 3.85 -9.22
N ALA A 30 -25.52 4.13 -10.20
CA ALA A 30 -25.43 3.54 -11.54
C ALA A 30 -24.23 4.09 -12.33
N ALA A 31 -23.88 5.37 -12.16
CA ALA A 31 -22.71 5.97 -12.79
C ALA A 31 -21.41 5.45 -12.14
N GLU A 32 -21.34 5.27 -10.83
CA GLU A 32 -20.23 4.61 -10.15
C GLU A 32 -20.06 3.13 -10.56
N ALA A 33 -21.16 2.42 -10.83
CA ALA A 33 -21.13 1.04 -11.33
C ALA A 33 -20.60 0.91 -12.78
N GLN A 34 -20.44 2.01 -13.51
CA GLN A 34 -19.96 2.02 -14.90
C GLN A 34 -18.47 2.38 -15.04
N LEU A 35 -17.81 2.89 -13.99
CA LEU A 35 -16.38 3.19 -14.06
C LEU A 35 -15.57 1.88 -14.02
N PRO A 36 -14.71 1.63 -15.03
CA PRO A 36 -13.84 0.46 -14.99
C PRO A 36 -12.86 0.57 -13.83
N LEU A 37 -12.62 -0.55 -13.15
CA LEU A 37 -11.60 -0.64 -12.11
C LEU A 37 -10.22 -0.36 -12.71
N ALA A 38 -9.25 -0.06 -11.86
CA ALA A 38 -7.84 0.07 -12.25
C ALA A 38 -7.31 -1.21 -12.92
N PHE A 39 -7.75 -2.35 -12.42
CA PHE A 39 -7.57 -3.72 -12.95
C PHE A 39 -8.59 -4.63 -12.22
N PRO A 40 -8.88 -5.85 -12.70
CA PRO A 40 -9.97 -6.68 -12.16
C PRO A 40 -9.93 -6.92 -10.65
N SER A 41 -8.76 -7.15 -10.07
CA SER A 41 -8.58 -7.37 -8.61
C SER A 41 -8.36 -6.08 -7.79
N ALA A 42 -8.53 -4.90 -8.37
CA ALA A 42 -8.39 -3.64 -7.64
C ALA A 42 -9.54 -3.45 -6.63
N GLU A 43 -9.19 -3.23 -5.37
CA GLU A 43 -10.13 -3.04 -4.28
C GLU A 43 -9.88 -1.73 -3.51
N GLY A 44 -10.79 -1.39 -2.60
CA GLY A 44 -10.66 -0.20 -1.78
C GLY A 44 -10.87 1.12 -2.52
N TYR A 45 -10.44 2.21 -1.93
CA TYR A 45 -10.72 3.55 -2.45
C TYR A 45 -9.91 3.92 -3.70
N GLY A 46 -8.75 3.32 -3.92
CA GLY A 46 -7.93 3.50 -5.13
C GLY A 46 -8.40 2.71 -6.34
N LYS A 47 -9.43 1.87 -6.22
CA LYS A 47 -9.85 0.93 -7.26
C LYS A 47 -10.31 1.56 -8.58
N TYR A 48 -10.65 2.85 -8.58
CA TYR A 48 -11.05 3.58 -9.78
C TYR A 48 -9.92 4.45 -10.37
N THR A 49 -8.69 4.25 -9.91
CA THR A 49 -7.51 4.90 -10.48
C THR A 49 -7.39 4.55 -11.96
N VAL A 50 -7.28 5.57 -12.82
CA VAL A 50 -7.23 5.37 -14.27
C VAL A 50 -5.84 4.93 -14.73
N GLY A 51 -4.78 5.43 -14.07
CA GLY A 51 -3.42 5.16 -14.51
C GLY A 51 -3.15 5.63 -15.93
N GLY A 52 -2.43 4.82 -16.68
CA GLY A 52 -2.03 5.09 -18.06
C GLY A 52 -3.00 4.61 -19.15
N ARG A 53 -4.23 4.24 -18.78
CA ARG A 53 -5.23 3.65 -19.69
C ARG A 53 -5.36 4.39 -21.01
N GLY A 54 -5.22 3.67 -22.14
CA GLY A 54 -5.34 4.20 -23.49
C GLY A 54 -4.24 5.19 -23.88
N GLY A 55 -3.20 5.34 -23.06
CA GLY A 55 -2.07 6.20 -23.32
C GLY A 55 -0.92 5.51 -24.06
N LYS A 56 0.19 6.23 -24.22
CA LYS A 56 1.38 5.71 -24.90
C LYS A 56 2.04 4.59 -24.09
N VAL A 57 2.53 3.57 -24.77
CA VAL A 57 3.37 2.53 -24.18
C VAL A 57 4.83 2.94 -24.19
N TYR A 58 5.51 2.67 -23.08
CA TYR A 58 6.96 2.82 -22.92
C TYR A 58 7.56 1.48 -22.54
N GLU A 59 8.41 0.95 -23.39
CA GLU A 59 9.16 -0.26 -23.11
C GLU A 59 10.46 0.06 -22.39
N VAL A 60 10.66 -0.52 -21.20
CA VAL A 60 11.94 -0.45 -20.50
C VAL A 60 12.84 -1.56 -21.02
N THR A 61 13.86 -1.18 -21.78
CA THR A 61 14.78 -2.09 -22.47
C THR A 61 16.19 -2.11 -21.88
N THR A 62 16.47 -1.24 -20.90
CA THR A 62 17.76 -1.15 -20.22
C THR A 62 17.60 -1.04 -18.70
N LEU A 63 18.62 -1.49 -17.96
CA LEU A 63 18.73 -1.33 -16.52
C LEU A 63 19.47 -0.03 -16.12
N GLU A 64 19.88 0.78 -17.08
CA GLU A 64 20.45 2.10 -16.81
C GLU A 64 19.39 3.06 -16.23
N ASP A 65 19.81 3.95 -15.33
CA ASP A 65 18.90 4.90 -14.66
C ASP A 65 18.42 6.04 -15.59
N GLY A 66 18.99 6.20 -16.78
CA GLY A 66 18.59 7.27 -17.69
C GLY A 66 18.96 6.97 -19.14
N GLY A 67 18.47 7.80 -20.05
CA GLY A 67 18.61 7.61 -21.48
C GLY A 67 17.43 6.84 -22.09
N GLN A 68 17.50 6.64 -23.40
CA GLN A 68 16.45 5.98 -24.17
C GLN A 68 16.20 4.55 -23.66
N GLY A 69 14.93 4.19 -23.52
CA GLY A 69 14.51 2.87 -23.04
C GLY A 69 14.70 2.66 -21.52
N SER A 70 15.02 3.71 -20.74
CA SER A 70 15.10 3.60 -19.29
C SER A 70 13.74 3.79 -18.62
N LEU A 71 13.58 3.22 -17.42
CA LEU A 71 12.40 3.47 -16.58
C LEU A 71 12.21 4.97 -16.31
N ARG A 72 13.30 5.70 -16.10
CA ARG A 72 13.25 7.15 -15.82
C ARG A 72 12.69 7.94 -16.98
N GLU A 73 13.06 7.62 -18.22
CA GLU A 73 12.48 8.26 -19.41
C GLU A 73 10.96 8.12 -19.42
N ALA A 74 10.46 6.92 -19.16
CA ALA A 74 9.01 6.65 -19.12
C ALA A 74 8.30 7.37 -17.97
N VAL A 75 8.94 7.44 -16.79
CA VAL A 75 8.40 8.09 -15.60
C VAL A 75 8.35 9.61 -15.76
N GLU A 76 9.38 10.21 -16.37
CA GLU A 76 9.49 11.65 -16.59
C GLU A 76 8.69 12.14 -17.81
N ALA A 77 8.20 11.25 -18.66
CA ALA A 77 7.34 11.59 -19.79
C ALA A 77 6.00 12.19 -19.34
N GLU A 78 5.38 12.99 -20.21
CA GLU A 78 4.08 13.62 -19.99
C GLU A 78 2.95 12.82 -20.65
N GLY A 79 1.73 13.06 -20.17
CA GLY A 79 0.51 12.44 -20.69
C GLY A 79 0.26 11.01 -20.17
N PRO A 80 -0.90 10.45 -20.51
CA PRO A 80 -1.25 9.08 -20.14
C PRO A 80 -0.26 8.06 -20.71
N ARG A 81 0.24 7.13 -19.87
CA ARG A 81 1.25 6.18 -20.32
C ARG A 81 1.29 4.90 -19.48
N THR A 82 1.55 3.81 -20.15
CA THR A 82 1.79 2.50 -19.53
C THR A 82 3.24 2.10 -19.74
N VAL A 83 3.91 1.70 -18.66
CA VAL A 83 5.30 1.27 -18.67
C VAL A 83 5.34 -0.24 -18.55
N VAL A 84 5.93 -0.89 -19.55
CA VAL A 84 6.18 -2.33 -19.61
C VAL A 84 7.68 -2.61 -19.65
N PHE A 85 8.09 -3.79 -19.19
CA PHE A 85 9.50 -4.15 -19.10
C PHE A 85 9.87 -5.24 -20.09
N ARG A 86 10.94 -5.01 -20.85
CA ARG A 86 11.55 -5.98 -21.79
C ARG A 86 12.84 -6.55 -21.21
N VAL A 87 13.17 -6.22 -19.98
CA VAL A 87 14.38 -6.64 -19.25
C VAL A 87 14.01 -6.90 -17.79
N SER A 88 14.70 -7.84 -17.14
CA SER A 88 14.69 -8.04 -15.69
C SER A 88 16.04 -7.69 -15.09
N GLY A 89 16.03 -7.27 -13.83
CA GLY A 89 17.27 -6.95 -13.11
C GLY A 89 17.09 -5.83 -12.09
N THR A 90 18.24 -5.38 -11.58
CA THR A 90 18.27 -4.28 -10.61
C THR A 90 18.72 -2.99 -11.27
N ILE A 91 17.87 -1.97 -11.25
CA ILE A 91 18.15 -0.61 -11.70
C ILE A 91 18.79 0.14 -10.53
N SER A 92 20.07 0.51 -10.66
CA SER A 92 20.76 1.34 -9.67
C SER A 92 20.47 2.82 -9.96
N LEU A 93 19.52 3.38 -9.24
CA LEU A 93 19.14 4.79 -9.39
C LEU A 93 20.33 5.69 -9.00
N LYS A 94 20.55 6.77 -9.74
CA LYS A 94 21.57 7.79 -9.50
C LYS A 94 21.02 9.03 -8.78
N ARG A 95 19.70 9.13 -8.72
CA ARG A 95 18.93 10.15 -8.00
C ARG A 95 17.52 9.64 -7.74
N GLN A 96 16.80 10.30 -6.86
CA GLN A 96 15.37 10.01 -6.61
C GLN A 96 14.60 9.82 -7.92
N LEU A 97 13.80 8.76 -8.00
CA LEU A 97 12.86 8.54 -9.09
C LEU A 97 11.53 9.19 -8.71
N ARG A 98 11.24 10.35 -9.29
CA ARG A 98 10.04 11.13 -8.97
C ARG A 98 8.99 10.98 -10.07
N ILE A 99 7.82 10.47 -9.72
CA ILE A 99 6.65 10.43 -10.60
C ILE A 99 5.93 11.78 -10.44
N SER A 100 6.20 12.73 -11.34
CA SER A 100 5.65 14.09 -11.26
C SER A 100 4.52 14.35 -12.26
N ASN A 101 4.37 13.50 -13.26
CA ASN A 101 3.35 13.61 -14.28
C ASN A 101 2.25 12.58 -14.05
N PRO A 102 0.97 12.99 -14.05
CA PRO A 102 -0.15 12.10 -13.75
C PRO A 102 -0.42 11.09 -14.88
N TYR A 103 -1.37 10.19 -14.62
CA TYR A 103 -1.84 9.17 -15.55
C TYR A 103 -0.75 8.19 -16.00
N ILE A 104 -0.16 7.49 -15.04
CA ILE A 104 0.85 6.46 -15.30
C ILE A 104 0.45 5.11 -14.70
N THR A 105 0.68 4.04 -15.47
CA THR A 105 0.68 2.66 -15.00
C THR A 105 2.09 2.09 -15.15
N ILE A 106 2.68 1.55 -14.08
CA ILE A 106 3.95 0.81 -14.11
C ILE A 106 3.65 -0.66 -13.86
N ALA A 107 3.82 -1.49 -14.88
CA ALA A 107 3.45 -2.90 -14.89
C ALA A 107 4.68 -3.81 -14.73
N GLY A 108 5.17 -3.99 -13.50
CA GLY A 108 6.36 -4.79 -13.20
C GLY A 108 6.21 -6.28 -13.55
N GLN A 109 4.99 -6.81 -13.61
CA GLN A 109 4.69 -8.20 -14.00
C GLN A 109 5.06 -8.54 -15.44
N THR A 110 5.30 -7.54 -16.30
CA THR A 110 5.71 -7.75 -17.69
C THR A 110 7.18 -8.08 -17.86
N ALA A 111 8.00 -7.89 -16.84
CA ALA A 111 9.43 -8.12 -16.91
C ALA A 111 9.77 -9.59 -17.20
N PRO A 112 10.64 -9.89 -18.18
CA PRO A 112 10.98 -11.27 -18.55
C PRO A 112 12.01 -11.86 -17.58
N GLY A 113 11.67 -12.93 -16.87
CA GLY A 113 12.59 -13.57 -15.92
C GLY A 113 12.26 -13.31 -14.45
N ASP A 114 13.15 -12.68 -13.67
CA ASP A 114 12.99 -12.56 -12.22
C ASP A 114 12.35 -11.22 -11.76
N GLY A 115 12.02 -10.31 -12.71
CA GLY A 115 11.37 -9.03 -12.39
C GLY A 115 12.35 -7.87 -12.14
N ILE A 116 11.84 -6.75 -11.66
CA ILE A 116 12.59 -5.49 -11.50
C ILE A 116 12.75 -5.13 -10.02
N CYS A 117 13.96 -4.67 -9.68
CA CYS A 117 14.26 -4.04 -8.40
C CYS A 117 14.91 -2.66 -8.62
N LEU A 118 14.45 -1.65 -7.88
CA LEU A 118 15.05 -0.33 -7.82
C LEU A 118 15.85 -0.22 -6.53
N ARG A 119 17.09 0.31 -6.61
CA ARG A 119 17.95 0.51 -5.44
C ARG A 119 18.66 1.86 -5.44
N GLY A 120 19.19 2.23 -4.27
CA GLY A 120 20.10 3.37 -4.05
C GLY A 120 19.38 4.68 -3.76
N TYR A 121 18.28 4.97 -4.42
CA TYR A 121 17.50 6.20 -4.18
C TYR A 121 16.00 5.91 -4.11
N PRO A 122 15.21 6.81 -3.45
CA PRO A 122 13.78 6.60 -3.24
C PRO A 122 12.95 6.73 -4.52
N VAL A 123 11.76 6.10 -4.47
CA VAL A 123 10.66 6.33 -5.40
C VAL A 123 9.63 7.23 -4.73
N SER A 124 9.33 8.37 -5.35
CA SER A 124 8.41 9.36 -4.80
C SER A 124 7.27 9.63 -5.78
N ILE A 125 6.04 9.48 -5.31
CA ILE A 125 4.81 9.70 -6.09
C ILE A 125 4.33 11.12 -5.78
N ASN A 126 4.50 12.00 -6.76
CA ASN A 126 4.14 13.40 -6.72
C ASN A 126 3.14 13.76 -7.82
N ALA A 127 2.23 12.85 -8.13
CA ALA A 127 1.21 13.00 -9.15
C ALA A 127 -0.04 12.20 -8.78
N ASP A 128 -1.16 12.58 -9.37
CA ASP A 128 -2.43 11.87 -9.29
C ASP A 128 -2.51 10.77 -10.36
N GLN A 129 -3.45 9.84 -10.20
CA GLN A 129 -3.74 8.80 -11.19
C GLN A 129 -2.53 7.89 -11.46
N VAL A 130 -2.01 7.28 -10.39
CA VAL A 130 -0.82 6.42 -10.45
C VAL A 130 -1.16 4.99 -10.07
N ILE A 131 -0.82 4.05 -10.94
CA ILE A 131 -0.90 2.61 -10.70
C ILE A 131 0.52 2.05 -10.75
N ILE A 132 0.95 1.36 -9.69
CA ILE A 132 2.23 0.63 -9.67
C ILE A 132 1.96 -0.79 -9.22
N ARG A 133 2.38 -1.78 -10.03
CA ARG A 133 2.18 -3.20 -9.74
C ARG A 133 3.48 -4.00 -9.87
N TYR A 134 3.69 -4.95 -8.96
CA TYR A 134 4.75 -5.97 -9.01
C TYR A 134 6.17 -5.39 -9.14
N LEU A 135 6.47 -4.33 -8.41
CA LEU A 135 7.78 -3.69 -8.41
C LEU A 135 8.47 -3.84 -7.06
N ARG A 136 9.79 -4.03 -7.06
CA ARG A 136 10.60 -4.01 -5.84
C ARG A 136 11.31 -2.68 -5.71
N VAL A 137 11.26 -2.09 -4.52
CA VAL A 137 12.02 -0.88 -4.15
C VAL A 137 12.81 -1.18 -2.88
N ARG A 138 14.09 -1.48 -3.04
CA ARG A 138 14.99 -1.81 -1.94
C ARG A 138 16.08 -0.76 -1.88
N LEU A 139 15.85 0.29 -1.06
CA LEU A 139 16.68 1.50 -1.03
C LEU A 139 18.15 1.19 -0.74
N GLY A 140 18.43 0.63 0.43
CA GLY A 140 19.78 0.38 0.94
C GLY A 140 20.47 1.65 1.45
N ASP A 141 21.61 1.46 2.11
CA ASP A 141 22.40 2.53 2.75
C ASP A 141 23.65 2.97 1.97
N GLU A 142 23.93 2.35 0.81
CA GLU A 142 25.16 2.61 0.04
C GLU A 142 25.31 4.06 -0.39
N THR A 143 24.21 4.72 -0.74
CA THR A 143 24.21 6.13 -1.16
C THR A 143 24.16 7.11 0.00
N LYS A 144 24.01 6.61 1.23
CA LYS A 144 23.81 7.41 2.46
C LYS A 144 22.62 8.36 2.36
N THR A 145 21.62 8.00 1.58
CA THR A 145 20.39 8.78 1.40
C THR A 145 19.45 8.50 2.57
N GLU A 146 19.18 9.53 3.37
CA GLU A 146 18.18 9.49 4.43
C GLU A 146 16.80 9.71 3.82
N ALA A 147 16.06 8.63 3.56
CA ALA A 147 14.77 8.69 2.88
C ALA A 147 13.91 7.44 3.11
N ASP A 148 12.63 7.59 2.81
CA ASP A 148 11.69 6.50 2.61
C ASP A 148 12.03 5.75 1.33
N ALA A 149 11.80 4.43 1.29
CA ALA A 149 11.99 3.71 0.04
C ALA A 149 10.90 4.06 -0.99
N VAL A 150 9.62 4.14 -0.54
CA VAL A 150 8.48 4.57 -1.34
C VAL A 150 7.68 5.62 -0.58
N SER A 151 7.36 6.73 -1.24
CA SER A 151 6.53 7.78 -0.61
C SER A 151 5.50 8.38 -1.55
N ALA A 152 4.32 8.72 -0.97
CA ALA A 152 3.28 9.52 -1.61
C ALA A 152 2.65 10.46 -0.58
N ARG A 153 2.50 11.73 -0.92
CA ARG A 153 1.90 12.72 -0.03
C ARG A 153 1.14 13.79 -0.80
N GLY A 154 -0.11 14.06 -0.37
CA GLY A 154 -0.91 15.17 -0.91
C GLY A 154 -1.48 14.93 -2.31
N HIS A 155 -1.52 13.70 -2.77
CA HIS A 155 -2.03 13.31 -4.09
C HIS A 155 -3.25 12.37 -3.97
N LYS A 156 -3.91 12.10 -5.08
CA LYS A 156 -5.15 11.31 -5.12
C LYS A 156 -5.16 10.28 -6.24
N ASN A 157 -6.07 9.30 -6.08
CA ASN A 157 -6.24 8.21 -7.05
C ASN A 157 -4.91 7.49 -7.28
N ILE A 158 -4.44 6.81 -6.24
CA ILE A 158 -3.20 6.03 -6.26
C ILE A 158 -3.53 4.61 -5.82
N ILE A 159 -3.04 3.63 -6.56
CA ILE A 159 -3.06 2.24 -6.15
C ILE A 159 -1.68 1.61 -6.27
N LEU A 160 -1.18 1.09 -5.14
CA LEU A 160 0.06 0.33 -5.04
C LEU A 160 -0.31 -1.12 -4.78
N ASP A 161 0.02 -1.99 -5.72
CA ASP A 161 -0.39 -3.39 -5.70
C ASP A 161 0.83 -4.32 -5.86
N HIS A 162 0.98 -5.28 -4.95
CA HIS A 162 2.09 -6.24 -4.96
C HIS A 162 3.48 -5.58 -5.02
N ILE A 163 3.68 -4.51 -4.26
CA ILE A 163 4.99 -3.86 -4.13
C ILE A 163 5.78 -4.53 -3.01
N SER A 164 7.09 -4.74 -3.23
CA SER A 164 8.01 -5.10 -2.15
C SER A 164 8.91 -3.92 -1.84
N ALA A 165 8.72 -3.29 -0.68
CA ALA A 165 9.53 -2.18 -0.21
C ALA A 165 10.38 -2.60 0.98
N SER A 166 11.69 -2.28 0.99
CA SER A 166 12.58 -2.61 2.10
C SER A 166 13.84 -1.77 2.14
N TRP A 167 14.58 -1.91 3.26
CA TRP A 167 15.93 -1.36 3.47
C TRP A 167 16.00 0.16 3.38
N SER A 168 14.94 0.83 3.85
CA SER A 168 14.92 2.28 3.98
C SER A 168 15.79 2.75 5.14
N VAL A 169 16.28 3.97 5.05
CA VAL A 169 17.01 4.63 6.13
C VAL A 169 16.08 5.42 7.04
N ASP A 170 14.92 5.87 6.53
CA ASP A 170 13.83 6.46 7.31
C ASP A 170 12.62 5.49 7.32
N GLU A 171 11.47 5.81 6.73
CA GLU A 171 10.36 4.87 6.60
C GLU A 171 10.47 4.00 5.35
N THR A 172 9.92 2.79 5.43
CA THR A 172 9.96 1.89 4.27
C THR A 172 8.91 2.27 3.24
N MET A 173 7.68 2.55 3.66
CA MET A 173 6.63 3.02 2.74
C MET A 173 5.73 4.01 3.46
N SER A 174 5.73 5.28 3.03
CA SER A 174 4.87 6.31 3.57
C SER A 174 3.86 6.80 2.55
N VAL A 175 2.57 6.56 2.83
CA VAL A 175 1.45 7.00 1.99
C VAL A 175 0.44 7.72 2.89
N TYR A 176 0.46 9.04 2.91
CA TYR A 176 -0.34 9.82 3.85
C TYR A 176 -0.76 11.19 3.32
N HIS A 177 -1.81 11.75 3.90
CA HIS A 177 -2.47 12.97 3.46
C HIS A 177 -2.88 12.96 1.98
N CYS A 178 -3.09 11.77 1.47
CA CYS A 178 -3.61 11.51 0.14
C CYS A 178 -5.14 11.37 0.17
N ASP A 179 -5.78 11.20 -0.99
CA ASP A 179 -7.20 10.94 -1.11
C ASP A 179 -7.47 9.83 -2.10
N SER A 180 -8.46 8.99 -1.82
CA SER A 180 -8.87 7.91 -2.72
C SER A 180 -7.70 6.98 -3.12
N ILE A 181 -7.09 6.36 -2.09
CA ILE A 181 -5.91 5.52 -2.28
C ILE A 181 -6.12 4.09 -1.82
N THR A 182 -5.36 3.18 -2.42
CA THR A 182 -5.22 1.81 -1.95
C THR A 182 -3.75 1.36 -1.95
N VAL A 183 -3.33 0.70 -0.87
CA VAL A 183 -2.11 -0.09 -0.78
C VAL A 183 -2.53 -1.52 -0.48
N GLN A 184 -2.35 -2.42 -1.44
CA GLN A 184 -2.81 -3.80 -1.33
C GLN A 184 -1.73 -4.81 -1.69
N TRP A 185 -1.75 -5.95 -1.00
CA TRP A 185 -0.88 -7.10 -1.29
C TRP A 185 0.62 -6.78 -1.33
N CYS A 186 1.07 -5.78 -0.57
CA CYS A 186 2.47 -5.36 -0.52
C CYS A 186 3.23 -6.09 0.59
N ILE A 187 4.55 -6.23 0.43
CA ILE A 187 5.49 -6.54 1.53
C ILE A 187 6.24 -5.26 1.86
N ILE A 188 6.15 -4.83 3.10
CA ILE A 188 6.89 -3.69 3.66
C ILE A 188 7.75 -4.24 4.79
N SER A 189 9.07 -4.28 4.61
CA SER A 189 9.92 -5.02 5.54
C SER A 189 11.31 -4.42 5.73
N GLU A 190 11.91 -4.75 6.88
CA GLU A 190 13.34 -4.56 7.15
C GLU A 190 13.86 -3.13 6.88
N SER A 191 13.26 -2.13 7.53
CA SER A 191 13.89 -0.81 7.62
C SER A 191 15.23 -0.90 8.38
N LEU A 192 16.23 -0.12 7.96
CA LEU A 192 17.59 -0.16 8.48
C LEU A 192 17.70 0.63 9.78
N PHE A 193 17.84 -0.06 10.93
CA PHE A 193 17.73 0.56 12.25
C PHE A 193 19.01 1.32 12.67
N GLY A 194 20.17 0.70 12.53
CA GLY A 194 21.47 1.28 12.91
C GLY A 194 22.22 1.94 11.75
N SER A 195 21.50 2.43 10.76
CA SER A 195 22.07 3.02 9.56
C SER A 195 22.43 4.51 9.73
N ASN A 196 22.61 5.23 8.65
CA ASN A 196 23.17 6.58 8.58
C ASN A 196 22.12 7.72 8.71
N HIS A 197 21.01 7.48 9.42
CA HIS A 197 20.03 8.52 9.70
C HIS A 197 20.58 9.56 10.69
N ILE A 198 20.38 10.86 10.41
CA ILE A 198 20.92 11.98 11.22
C ILE A 198 20.43 11.95 12.69
N LYS A 199 19.25 11.41 12.96
CA LYS A 199 18.69 11.23 14.32
C LYS A 199 19.27 10.01 15.05
N GLY A 200 20.23 9.30 14.48
CA GLY A 200 20.78 8.05 15.01
C GLY A 200 19.89 6.86 14.67
N ALA A 201 19.78 5.88 15.59
CA ALA A 201 19.01 4.68 15.36
C ALA A 201 17.56 5.01 14.97
N HIS A 202 17.21 4.68 13.74
CA HIS A 202 15.95 4.98 13.08
C HIS A 202 15.53 3.72 12.32
N GLY A 203 14.68 3.75 11.35
CA GLY A 203 14.29 2.56 10.62
C GLY A 203 12.90 2.10 11.03
N PHE A 204 11.92 2.52 10.26
CA PHE A 204 10.51 2.38 10.58
C PHE A 204 9.71 1.85 9.39
N GLY A 205 8.51 1.30 9.67
CA GLY A 205 7.63 0.75 8.64
C GLY A 205 7.08 1.84 7.72
N GLY A 206 6.23 2.72 8.22
CA GLY A 206 5.67 3.77 7.38
C GLY A 206 4.72 4.72 8.10
N ILE A 207 4.51 5.89 7.50
CA ILE A 207 3.44 6.82 7.88
C ILE A 207 2.29 6.63 6.89
N TRP A 208 1.11 6.22 7.39
CA TRP A 208 -0.05 5.92 6.59
C TRP A 208 -1.24 6.79 6.97
N GLY A 209 -2.16 6.92 6.04
CA GLY A 209 -3.39 7.65 6.22
C GLY A 209 -3.70 8.52 5.01
N GLY A 210 -4.90 9.00 4.95
CA GLY A 210 -5.41 9.83 3.87
C GLY A 210 -6.92 9.84 3.93
N ASN A 211 -7.53 10.84 3.33
CA ASN A 211 -8.97 10.85 3.24
C ASN A 211 -9.41 9.74 2.27
N TYR A 212 -10.27 8.84 2.73
CA TYR A 212 -10.70 7.68 1.97
C TYR A 212 -9.53 6.80 1.51
N SER A 213 -8.82 6.21 2.48
CA SER A 213 -7.67 5.34 2.25
C SER A 213 -7.94 3.90 2.68
N SER A 214 -7.49 2.95 1.85
CA SER A 214 -7.58 1.51 2.10
C SER A 214 -6.18 0.90 2.14
N PHE A 215 -5.89 0.17 3.20
CA PHE A 215 -4.65 -0.58 3.39
C PHE A 215 -5.01 -2.02 3.74
N HIS A 216 -4.84 -2.94 2.80
CA HIS A 216 -5.29 -4.31 3.03
C HIS A 216 -4.39 -5.38 2.42
N HIS A 217 -4.41 -6.55 3.03
CA HIS A 217 -3.64 -7.72 2.61
C HIS A 217 -2.13 -7.45 2.46
N ASN A 218 -1.57 -6.58 3.30
CA ASN A 218 -0.15 -6.29 3.31
C ASN A 218 0.56 -7.08 4.40
N LEU A 219 1.81 -7.47 4.14
CA LEU A 219 2.75 -7.96 5.15
C LEU A 219 3.66 -6.82 5.59
N ILE A 220 3.55 -6.42 6.86
CA ILE A 220 4.41 -5.42 7.48
C ILE A 220 5.30 -6.17 8.47
N ALA A 221 6.62 -6.21 8.23
CA ALA A 221 7.49 -7.13 8.94
C ALA A 221 8.84 -6.53 9.33
N SER A 222 9.27 -6.81 10.56
CA SER A 222 10.63 -6.52 11.06
C SER A 222 11.01 -5.05 11.00
N HIS A 223 10.15 -4.20 11.56
CA HIS A 223 10.43 -2.78 11.81
C HIS A 223 10.45 -2.48 13.30
N SER A 224 11.35 -1.60 13.72
CA SER A 224 11.43 -1.19 15.12
C SER A 224 10.16 -0.48 15.61
N SER A 225 9.48 0.27 14.74
CA SER A 225 8.26 1.03 15.01
C SER A 225 7.53 1.38 13.70
N ARG A 226 6.42 2.09 13.80
CA ARG A 226 5.58 2.56 12.66
C ARG A 226 5.05 1.41 11.80
N ASN A 227 4.30 0.47 12.42
CA ASN A 227 3.74 -0.71 11.76
C ASN A 227 2.20 -0.66 11.55
N PRO A 228 1.61 0.39 10.95
CA PRO A 228 2.19 1.71 10.61
C PRO A 228 2.03 2.76 11.73
N ARG A 229 2.60 3.96 11.54
CA ARG A 229 2.16 5.18 12.19
C ARG A 229 1.03 5.80 11.38
N LEU A 230 -0.12 6.04 11.99
CA LEU A 230 -1.17 6.84 11.37
C LEU A 230 -0.82 8.33 11.47
N ALA A 231 -0.91 9.03 10.37
CA ALA A 231 -0.66 10.47 10.33
C ALA A 231 -1.64 11.20 11.24
N GLY A 232 -1.24 12.36 11.77
CA GLY A 232 -2.18 13.27 12.41
C GLY A 232 -3.17 13.80 11.37
N GLY A 233 -4.48 13.79 11.67
CA GLY A 233 -5.51 14.10 10.69
C GLY A 233 -5.51 13.13 9.51
N ALA A 234 -5.43 11.84 9.79
CA ALA A 234 -5.36 10.79 8.78
C ALA A 234 -6.63 10.64 7.91
N GLY A 235 -7.73 11.28 8.28
CA GLY A 235 -8.99 11.15 7.56
C GLY A 235 -9.69 9.81 7.81
N PHE A 236 -10.37 9.28 6.80
CA PHE A 236 -11.02 7.98 6.83
C PHE A 236 -10.05 6.88 6.38
N VAL A 237 -9.63 6.04 7.32
CA VAL A 237 -8.67 4.95 7.11
C VAL A 237 -9.34 3.60 7.29
N ASP A 238 -9.24 2.74 6.30
CA ASP A 238 -9.67 1.36 6.37
C ASP A 238 -8.45 0.43 6.32
N PHE A 239 -8.13 -0.17 7.48
CA PHE A 239 -6.97 -1.03 7.69
C PHE A 239 -7.44 -2.44 8.02
N ARG A 240 -7.40 -3.36 7.04
CA ARG A 240 -7.96 -4.70 7.20
C ARG A 240 -7.15 -5.80 6.55
N ASN A 241 -7.29 -7.01 7.09
CA ASN A 241 -6.67 -8.22 6.54
C ASN A 241 -5.15 -8.10 6.30
N ASN A 242 -4.46 -7.24 7.06
CA ASN A 242 -3.00 -7.16 7.02
C ASN A 242 -2.38 -8.14 8.01
N VAL A 243 -1.13 -8.49 7.77
CA VAL A 243 -0.28 -9.25 8.70
C VAL A 243 0.79 -8.32 9.23
N ILE A 244 0.87 -8.16 10.54
CA ILE A 244 1.88 -7.39 11.23
C ILE A 244 2.78 -8.35 12.01
N PHE A 245 4.02 -8.51 11.59
CA PHE A 245 4.97 -9.44 12.16
C PHE A 245 6.19 -8.73 12.72
N ASN A 246 6.63 -9.18 13.90
CA ASN A 246 7.92 -8.81 14.50
C ASN A 246 8.15 -7.30 14.61
N TRP A 247 7.14 -6.55 15.09
CA TRP A 247 7.33 -5.15 15.45
C TRP A 247 8.22 -5.03 16.69
N GLY A 248 9.03 -3.97 16.76
CA GLY A 248 9.90 -3.72 17.88
C GLY A 248 9.17 -3.15 19.10
N PHE A 249 9.30 -1.84 19.32
CA PHE A 249 8.71 -1.16 20.48
C PHE A 249 7.33 -0.53 20.18
N ASN A 250 6.85 -0.56 18.94
CA ASN A 250 5.52 -0.08 18.63
C ASN A 250 4.91 -0.76 17.40
N SER A 251 3.67 -1.21 17.54
CA SER A 251 2.82 -1.70 16.44
C SER A 251 2.18 -0.52 15.70
N ILE A 252 0.84 -0.50 15.53
CA ILE A 252 0.11 0.67 15.01
C ILE A 252 0.11 1.76 16.07
N TYR A 253 0.30 3.03 15.67
CA TYR A 253 0.12 4.16 16.59
C TYR A 253 -0.16 5.47 15.84
N GLY A 254 -0.42 6.55 16.56
CA GLY A 254 -0.67 7.86 15.95
C GLY A 254 -2.13 8.21 15.87
N GLY A 255 -2.54 8.85 14.80
CA GLY A 255 -3.94 9.17 14.51
C GLY A 255 -4.56 10.28 15.35
N GLY A 256 -3.78 11.05 16.10
CA GLY A 256 -4.28 12.25 16.79
C GLY A 256 -4.61 13.40 15.85
N ALA A 257 -5.16 14.49 16.40
CA ALA A 257 -5.46 15.68 15.61
C ALA A 257 -4.20 16.32 15.02
N LEU A 258 -4.35 16.99 13.88
CA LEU A 258 -3.28 17.80 13.30
C LEU A 258 -2.84 18.92 14.25
N HIS A 259 -1.54 19.15 14.34
CA HIS A 259 -1.00 20.33 15.00
C HIS A 259 -1.47 21.61 14.28
N LYS A 260 -1.99 22.58 15.04
CA LYS A 260 -2.46 23.87 14.52
C LYS A 260 -1.41 24.65 13.71
N ASN A 261 -0.14 24.36 13.91
CA ASN A 261 1.00 25.03 13.29
C ASN A 261 1.50 24.36 12.00
N GLY A 262 0.83 23.32 11.51
CA GLY A 262 1.12 22.74 10.19
C GLY A 262 0.69 23.73 9.11
N SER A 263 1.61 24.49 8.58
CA SER A 263 1.40 25.45 7.49
C SER A 263 1.26 24.79 6.11
N ASP A 264 1.02 23.47 6.05
CA ASP A 264 0.85 22.77 4.81
C ASP A 264 -0.60 22.91 4.31
N PRO A 265 -0.84 23.65 3.24
CA PRO A 265 -2.19 23.88 2.69
C PRO A 265 -2.82 22.63 2.09
N THR A 266 -2.06 21.53 1.93
CA THR A 266 -2.56 20.25 1.41
C THR A 266 -3.37 19.46 2.44
N PHE A 267 -3.40 19.87 3.72
CA PHE A 267 -4.17 19.25 4.78
C PHE A 267 -5.65 19.65 4.73
N LEU A 268 -6.40 18.97 3.92
CA LEU A 268 -7.86 19.18 3.83
C LEU A 268 -8.63 18.49 4.96
N VAL A 269 -8.03 17.52 5.65
CA VAL A 269 -8.69 16.69 6.67
C VAL A 269 -8.01 16.86 8.02
N ARG A 270 -8.82 17.11 9.05
CA ARG A 270 -8.33 17.35 10.43
C ARG A 270 -8.73 16.25 11.41
N HIS A 271 -9.57 15.33 11.01
CA HIS A 271 -10.02 14.21 11.82
C HIS A 271 -9.26 12.93 11.47
N THR A 272 -9.31 11.96 12.36
CA THR A 272 -8.87 10.60 12.12
C THR A 272 -10.01 9.67 12.50
N THR A 273 -10.45 8.84 11.56
CA THR A 273 -11.47 7.81 11.77
C THR A 273 -10.97 6.51 11.14
N VAL A 274 -10.77 5.49 11.97
CA VAL A 274 -10.04 4.29 11.55
C VAL A 274 -10.89 3.04 11.78
N ASN A 275 -10.95 2.15 10.78
CA ASN A 275 -11.33 0.76 10.94
C ASN A 275 -10.05 -0.10 11.00
N ILE A 276 -9.88 -0.91 12.03
CA ILE A 276 -8.83 -1.95 12.15
C ILE A 276 -9.54 -3.29 12.26
N VAL A 277 -9.64 -4.01 11.14
CA VAL A 277 -10.54 -5.18 11.05
C VAL A 277 -9.83 -6.40 10.50
N ASN A 278 -9.98 -7.53 11.19
CA ASN A 278 -9.51 -8.83 10.73
C ASN A 278 -8.02 -8.88 10.32
N ASN A 279 -7.16 -8.12 11.02
CA ASN A 279 -5.71 -8.20 10.83
C ASN A 279 -5.11 -9.29 11.73
N TYR A 280 -3.97 -9.83 11.35
CA TYR A 280 -3.21 -10.79 12.13
C TYR A 280 -1.95 -10.13 12.70
N PHE A 281 -1.86 -10.06 14.01
CA PHE A 281 -0.71 -9.54 14.75
C PHE A 281 0.11 -10.70 15.32
N LYS A 282 1.34 -10.85 14.87
CA LYS A 282 2.26 -11.89 15.27
C LYS A 282 3.51 -11.29 15.92
N PRO A 283 3.60 -11.26 17.25
CA PRO A 283 4.82 -10.84 17.93
C PRO A 283 6.00 -11.72 17.50
N GLY A 284 7.14 -11.09 17.25
CA GLY A 284 8.37 -11.79 16.90
C GLY A 284 9.49 -11.57 17.92
N PRO A 285 10.72 -12.01 17.59
CA PRO A 285 11.87 -11.87 18.49
C PRO A 285 12.18 -10.43 18.90
N ALA A 286 11.99 -9.43 17.99
CA ALA A 286 12.20 -8.01 18.30
C ALA A 286 11.11 -7.40 19.18
N THR A 287 9.94 -8.02 19.25
CA THR A 287 8.80 -7.42 19.95
C THR A 287 9.09 -7.25 21.43
N ALA A 288 9.00 -6.01 21.90
CA ALA A 288 9.25 -5.69 23.30
C ALA A 288 8.24 -6.41 24.23
N PRO A 289 8.69 -6.97 25.35
CA PRO A 289 7.82 -7.68 26.28
C PRO A 289 6.83 -6.75 27.00
N GLY A 290 5.86 -7.31 27.71
CA GLY A 290 4.84 -6.59 28.46
C GLY A 290 3.72 -6.05 27.55
N GLU A 291 3.22 -4.85 27.82
CA GLU A 291 2.07 -4.26 27.11
C GLU A 291 2.27 -4.18 25.60
N VAL A 292 3.49 -3.97 25.14
CA VAL A 292 3.81 -3.88 23.71
C VAL A 292 3.57 -5.19 22.97
N SER A 293 3.79 -6.33 23.65
CA SER A 293 3.68 -7.65 23.02
C SER A 293 2.25 -8.04 22.59
N HIS A 294 1.24 -7.36 23.14
CA HIS A 294 -0.15 -7.60 22.78
C HIS A 294 -0.89 -6.33 22.33
N ARG A 295 -0.12 -5.31 21.93
CA ARG A 295 -0.64 -4.02 21.44
C ARG A 295 -1.09 -4.13 19.99
N ILE A 296 -2.38 -3.93 19.74
CA ILE A 296 -2.91 -3.69 18.38
C ILE A 296 -2.59 -2.26 17.99
N ALA A 297 -3.04 -1.29 18.79
CA ALA A 297 -2.80 0.11 18.48
C ALA A 297 -2.56 0.97 19.75
N ASN A 298 -1.76 2.02 19.57
CA ASN A 298 -1.49 3.08 20.55
C ASN A 298 -1.96 4.43 19.99
N PRO A 299 -3.27 4.74 20.07
CA PRO A 299 -3.80 6.04 19.65
C PRO A 299 -3.09 7.19 20.34
N SER A 300 -2.57 8.16 19.59
CA SER A 300 -1.83 9.29 20.13
C SER A 300 -2.75 10.45 20.48
N TRP A 301 -2.68 10.90 21.72
CA TRP A 301 -3.35 12.13 22.13
C TRP A 301 -2.61 13.35 21.57
N ALA A 302 -3.29 14.12 20.74
CA ALA A 302 -2.75 15.35 20.19
C ALA A 302 -3.86 16.40 20.04
N ASN A 303 -3.60 17.63 20.46
CA ASN A 303 -4.54 18.77 20.35
C ASN A 303 -5.96 18.48 20.86
N GLY A 304 -6.08 17.71 21.94
CA GLY A 304 -7.35 17.37 22.55
C GLY A 304 -8.10 16.19 21.93
N ASP A 305 -7.47 15.43 21.03
CA ASP A 305 -8.11 14.33 20.32
C ASP A 305 -7.15 13.14 20.10
N CYS A 306 -7.69 11.92 20.11
CA CYS A 306 -7.03 10.67 19.72
C CYS A 306 -7.64 10.05 18.45
N GLY A 307 -8.58 10.72 17.77
CA GLY A 307 -9.35 10.16 16.68
C GLY A 307 -10.48 9.22 17.14
N LYS A 308 -11.12 8.56 16.16
CA LYS A 308 -12.20 7.59 16.35
C LYS A 308 -11.79 6.24 15.78
N TRP A 309 -11.98 5.17 16.55
CA TRP A 309 -11.44 3.86 16.23
C TRP A 309 -12.51 2.77 16.31
N TYR A 310 -12.68 2.02 15.24
CA TYR A 310 -13.39 0.76 15.23
C TYR A 310 -12.37 -0.37 15.10
N VAL A 311 -12.33 -1.27 16.09
CA VAL A 311 -11.34 -2.35 16.14
C VAL A 311 -12.05 -3.64 16.46
N ALA A 312 -12.02 -4.61 15.53
CA ALA A 312 -12.73 -5.87 15.69
C ALA A 312 -12.14 -7.00 14.83
N GLY A 313 -12.29 -8.23 15.30
CA GLY A 313 -11.92 -9.43 14.55
C GLY A 313 -10.42 -9.64 14.33
N ASN A 314 -9.56 -8.84 14.97
CA ASN A 314 -8.13 -9.00 14.85
C ASN A 314 -7.65 -10.14 15.74
N ILE A 315 -6.72 -10.95 15.23
CA ILE A 315 -6.02 -11.96 16.02
C ILE A 315 -4.72 -11.36 16.56
N MET A 316 -4.49 -11.50 17.86
CA MET A 316 -3.23 -11.22 18.51
C MET A 316 -2.61 -12.57 18.96
N GLU A 317 -1.66 -13.08 18.18
CA GLU A 317 -0.98 -14.34 18.49
C GLU A 317 -0.30 -14.24 19.88
N GLY A 318 -0.53 -15.25 20.71
CA GLY A 318 -0.03 -15.28 22.09
C GLY A 318 -0.86 -14.51 23.13
N SER A 319 -2.03 -13.96 22.73
CA SER A 319 -2.98 -13.34 23.67
C SER A 319 -4.43 -13.68 23.30
N GLU A 320 -4.97 -14.73 23.92
CA GLU A 320 -6.38 -15.13 23.77
C GLU A 320 -7.32 -14.00 24.23
N ARG A 321 -6.99 -13.28 25.30
CA ARG A 321 -7.73 -12.15 25.84
C ARG A 321 -7.96 -11.06 24.79
N VAL A 322 -6.87 -10.59 24.16
CA VAL A 322 -6.92 -9.52 23.13
C VAL A 322 -7.57 -10.03 21.86
N THR A 323 -7.42 -11.32 21.54
CA THR A 323 -8.10 -11.92 20.38
C THR A 323 -9.61 -12.01 20.59
N ALA A 324 -10.06 -12.36 21.80
CA ALA A 324 -11.47 -12.44 22.13
C ALA A 324 -12.17 -11.07 22.18
N ASP A 325 -11.51 -10.07 22.75
CA ASP A 325 -11.92 -8.66 22.73
C ASP A 325 -10.70 -7.77 22.45
N ASN A 326 -10.61 -7.22 21.24
CA ASN A 326 -9.48 -6.39 20.85
C ASN A 326 -9.31 -5.13 21.73
N TRP A 327 -10.38 -4.71 22.43
CA TRP A 327 -10.35 -3.57 23.33
C TRP A 327 -9.84 -3.92 24.72
N ASP A 328 -9.87 -5.20 25.11
CA ASP A 328 -9.32 -5.66 26.38
C ASP A 328 -7.79 -5.80 26.29
N GLY A 329 -7.09 -4.67 26.40
CA GLY A 329 -5.64 -4.56 26.41
C GLY A 329 -4.97 -4.43 25.04
N GLY A 330 -5.67 -4.61 23.92
CA GLY A 330 -5.11 -4.40 22.59
C GLY A 330 -5.01 -2.93 22.18
N ILE A 331 -5.94 -2.10 22.65
CA ILE A 331 -5.93 -0.67 22.42
C ILE A 331 -5.39 0.05 23.66
N GLN A 332 -4.27 0.76 23.48
CA GLN A 332 -3.49 1.38 24.55
C GLN A 332 -3.23 2.84 24.22
N PRO A 333 -4.22 3.76 24.43
CA PRO A 333 -4.06 5.18 24.08
C PRO A 333 -2.92 5.83 24.86
N ASN A 334 -2.16 6.70 24.21
CA ASN A 334 -1.15 7.52 24.85
C ASN A 334 -1.82 8.74 25.52
N SER A 335 -2.60 8.48 26.56
CA SER A 335 -3.31 9.50 27.33
C SER A 335 -3.62 8.97 28.73
N SER A 336 -3.46 9.83 29.72
CA SER A 336 -3.85 9.55 31.13
C SER A 336 -5.29 9.91 31.45
N LEU A 337 -6.08 10.39 30.48
CA LEU A 337 -7.48 10.78 30.70
C LEU A 337 -8.34 9.52 30.89
N PRO A 338 -9.06 9.36 32.04
CA PRO A 338 -9.84 8.14 32.31
C PRO A 338 -10.89 7.82 31.26
N GLN A 339 -11.50 8.85 30.63
CA GLN A 339 -12.58 8.71 29.65
C GLN A 339 -12.08 8.53 28.21
N VAL A 340 -10.76 8.49 27.97
CA VAL A 340 -10.24 8.44 26.61
C VAL A 340 -10.71 7.20 25.83
N MET A 341 -10.76 6.05 26.49
CA MET A 341 -11.19 4.79 25.85
C MET A 341 -12.61 4.88 25.29
N ASP A 342 -13.55 5.38 26.10
CA ASP A 342 -14.95 5.55 25.67
C ASP A 342 -15.07 6.61 24.58
N SER A 343 -14.26 7.65 24.65
CA SER A 343 -14.30 8.76 23.69
C SER A 343 -13.82 8.37 22.28
N ILE A 344 -12.88 7.42 22.18
CA ILE A 344 -12.29 7.00 20.89
C ILE A 344 -12.98 5.78 20.29
N ARG A 345 -13.64 4.96 21.10
CA ARG A 345 -14.26 3.70 20.67
C ARG A 345 -15.49 3.95 19.78
N MET A 346 -15.52 3.29 18.64
CA MET A 346 -16.69 3.18 17.78
C MET A 346 -17.27 1.77 17.93
N ASN A 347 -18.61 1.69 18.09
CA ASN A 347 -19.33 0.41 18.20
C ASN A 347 -19.71 -0.17 16.84
N VAL A 348 -19.67 0.65 15.78
CA VAL A 348 -19.89 0.24 14.39
C VAL A 348 -18.80 0.83 13.53
N PRO A 349 -18.35 0.10 12.48
CA PRO A 349 -17.38 0.65 11.56
C PRO A 349 -17.96 1.83 10.80
N TRP A 350 -17.11 2.80 10.43
CA TRP A 350 -17.51 3.77 9.43
C TRP A 350 -17.68 3.06 8.08
N PRO A 351 -18.62 3.49 7.23
CA PRO A 351 -18.88 2.86 5.94
C PRO A 351 -17.68 3.02 5.00
N SER A 352 -16.90 1.97 4.82
CA SER A 352 -15.74 1.95 3.91
C SER A 352 -16.10 1.34 2.57
N MET A 353 -15.22 1.58 1.56
CA MET A 353 -15.34 0.95 0.26
C MET A 353 -15.24 -0.57 0.40
N PRO A 354 -16.09 -1.35 -0.27
CA PRO A 354 -16.04 -2.82 -0.18
C PRO A 354 -14.66 -3.38 -0.57
N ILE A 355 -14.18 -4.31 0.26
CA ILE A 355 -13.00 -5.13 0.04
C ILE A 355 -13.42 -6.56 0.36
N ALA A 356 -12.97 -7.54 -0.43
CA ALA A 356 -13.23 -8.96 -0.17
C ALA A 356 -12.72 -9.35 1.23
N MET A 357 -13.66 -9.66 2.12
CA MET A 357 -13.37 -9.82 3.52
C MET A 357 -12.93 -11.24 3.84
N GLN A 358 -11.79 -11.39 4.48
CA GLN A 358 -11.29 -12.65 5.04
C GLN A 358 -11.33 -12.60 6.57
N SER A 359 -11.37 -13.75 7.22
CA SER A 359 -10.99 -13.83 8.64
C SER A 359 -9.51 -13.51 8.80
N ALA A 360 -9.08 -13.06 9.97
CA ALA A 360 -7.67 -12.76 10.23
C ALA A 360 -6.73 -13.95 9.96
N SER A 361 -7.18 -15.18 10.26
CA SER A 361 -6.39 -16.39 9.97
C SER A 361 -6.27 -16.65 8.47
N HIS A 362 -7.34 -16.55 7.70
CA HIS A 362 -7.27 -16.70 6.24
C HIS A 362 -6.46 -15.58 5.58
N ALA A 363 -6.53 -14.36 6.12
CA ALA A 363 -5.68 -13.27 5.67
C ALA A 363 -4.20 -13.55 5.91
N PHE A 364 -3.84 -14.15 7.07
CA PHE A 364 -2.47 -14.57 7.35
C PHE A 364 -1.94 -15.53 6.29
N ASP A 365 -2.68 -16.58 5.98
CA ASP A 365 -2.30 -17.57 4.96
C ASP A 365 -2.17 -16.91 3.57
N SER A 366 -3.20 -16.16 3.15
CA SER A 366 -3.22 -15.51 1.84
C SER A 366 -2.11 -14.47 1.65
N VAL A 367 -1.84 -13.66 2.68
CA VAL A 367 -0.83 -12.60 2.64
C VAL A 367 0.58 -13.19 2.59
N THR A 368 0.87 -14.18 3.42
CA THR A 368 2.20 -14.82 3.42
C THR A 368 2.47 -15.58 2.12
N GLU A 369 1.44 -16.09 1.47
CA GLU A 369 1.54 -16.76 0.17
C GLU A 369 1.71 -15.78 -0.99
N ARG A 370 0.93 -14.68 -1.04
CA ARG A 370 0.75 -13.88 -2.27
C ARG A 370 1.30 -12.47 -2.23
N ALA A 371 1.49 -11.85 -1.06
CA ALA A 371 1.93 -10.45 -0.99
C ALA A 371 3.35 -10.23 -1.54
N GLY A 372 3.63 -8.98 -1.92
CA GLY A 372 4.89 -8.54 -2.51
C GLY A 372 4.94 -8.71 -4.03
N ALA A 373 6.06 -8.39 -4.62
CA ALA A 373 6.31 -8.52 -6.06
C ALA A 373 6.49 -10.01 -6.43
N SER A 374 5.37 -10.74 -6.38
CA SER A 374 5.33 -12.18 -6.62
C SER A 374 5.41 -12.54 -8.12
N LEU A 375 5.18 -11.57 -9.00
CA LEU A 375 5.30 -11.71 -10.45
C LEU A 375 6.42 -10.83 -11.01
N PRO A 376 7.06 -11.32 -12.10
CA PRO A 376 6.92 -12.65 -12.68
C PRO A 376 7.41 -13.77 -11.76
N ARG A 377 8.21 -13.45 -10.75
CA ARG A 377 8.70 -14.40 -9.75
C ARG A 377 9.01 -13.70 -8.42
N ARG A 378 8.62 -14.30 -7.30
CA ARG A 378 9.03 -13.83 -5.97
C ARG A 378 10.55 -14.00 -5.78
N ASP A 379 11.23 -13.00 -5.21
CA ASP A 379 12.66 -13.09 -4.93
C ASP A 379 12.96 -13.72 -3.55
N LYS A 380 14.21 -14.05 -3.32
CA LYS A 380 14.67 -14.72 -2.09
C LYS A 380 14.46 -13.88 -0.82
N VAL A 381 14.42 -12.56 -0.94
CA VAL A 381 14.17 -11.66 0.21
C VAL A 381 12.71 -11.80 0.65
N ASP A 382 11.77 -11.68 -0.29
CA ASP A 382 10.35 -11.84 0.01
C ASP A 382 10.01 -13.28 0.44
N GLU A 383 10.63 -14.30 -0.17
CA GLU A 383 10.49 -15.70 0.25
C GLU A 383 10.90 -15.88 1.71
N ARG A 384 12.05 -15.30 2.10
CA ARG A 384 12.55 -15.36 3.48
C ARG A 384 11.62 -14.63 4.45
N ILE A 385 11.21 -13.39 4.15
CA ILE A 385 10.33 -12.59 5.01
C ILE A 385 8.99 -13.29 5.24
N ALA A 386 8.38 -13.81 4.18
CA ALA A 386 7.12 -14.56 4.30
C ALA A 386 7.30 -15.82 5.14
N LYS A 387 8.38 -16.57 4.94
CA LYS A 387 8.71 -17.77 5.73
C LYS A 387 8.95 -17.43 7.20
N GLU A 388 9.69 -16.36 7.51
CA GLU A 388 9.94 -15.89 8.86
C GLU A 388 8.64 -15.50 9.56
N ALA A 389 7.74 -14.81 8.86
CA ALA A 389 6.40 -14.50 9.37
C ALA A 389 5.59 -15.78 9.67
N CYS A 390 5.61 -16.79 8.79
CA CYS A 390 4.97 -18.07 9.03
C CYS A 390 5.53 -18.77 10.28
N LEU A 391 6.84 -18.80 10.43
CA LEU A 391 7.52 -19.50 11.53
C LEU A 391 7.50 -18.72 12.86
N GLY A 392 7.26 -17.40 12.85
CA GLY A 392 7.39 -16.52 14.01
C GLY A 392 8.84 -16.38 14.48
N GLN A 393 9.80 -16.57 13.60
CA GLN A 393 11.24 -16.56 13.88
C GLN A 393 11.95 -15.75 12.79
N THR A 394 13.10 -15.19 13.14
CA THR A 394 13.93 -14.40 12.23
C THR A 394 15.32 -14.99 12.13
N SER A 395 15.95 -14.85 10.96
CA SER A 395 17.24 -15.49 10.65
C SER A 395 18.43 -14.55 10.80
N PHE A 396 18.19 -13.23 10.77
CA PHE A 396 19.24 -12.21 10.70
C PHE A 396 18.99 -11.08 11.69
N GLU A 397 20.02 -10.30 11.97
CA GLU A 397 19.95 -9.09 12.80
C GLU A 397 21.13 -8.17 12.56
N GLY A 398 20.95 -6.87 12.86
CA GLY A 398 22.04 -5.93 13.06
C GLY A 398 22.53 -5.90 14.50
N ASN A 399 23.54 -5.08 14.75
CA ASN A 399 24.16 -4.95 16.07
C ASN A 399 23.43 -3.97 17.00
N THR A 400 22.69 -3.02 16.43
CA THR A 400 22.21 -1.83 17.16
C THR A 400 20.94 -2.10 17.97
N TYR A 401 20.00 -2.87 17.43
CA TYR A 401 18.69 -3.03 18.05
C TYR A 401 18.76 -3.70 19.45
N LYS A 402 19.45 -4.82 19.56
CA LYS A 402 19.63 -5.53 20.84
C LYS A 402 20.34 -4.72 21.91
N ALA A 403 21.24 -3.81 21.50
CA ALA A 403 21.93 -2.93 22.42
C ALA A 403 21.02 -1.85 23.01
N LYS A 404 20.00 -1.43 22.28
CA LYS A 404 19.12 -0.30 22.66
C LYS A 404 17.77 -0.72 23.20
N HIS A 405 17.29 -1.92 22.89
CA HIS A 405 15.93 -2.37 23.21
C HIS A 405 15.90 -3.67 24.00
N THR A 406 14.84 -3.83 24.78
CA THR A 406 14.55 -5.07 25.50
C THR A 406 13.82 -6.04 24.59
N MET A 407 14.31 -7.26 24.52
CA MET A 407 13.69 -8.39 23.84
C MET A 407 13.27 -9.46 24.85
N LYS A 408 12.27 -10.27 24.50
CA LYS A 408 11.85 -11.39 25.34
C LYS A 408 12.98 -12.42 25.52
N ASP A 409 13.72 -12.71 24.47
CA ASP A 409 14.89 -13.58 24.47
C ASP A 409 15.99 -13.04 23.56
N LYS A 410 17.06 -12.54 24.16
CA LYS A 410 18.21 -11.97 23.44
C LYS A 410 19.11 -13.02 22.74
N ARG A 411 18.85 -14.31 22.93
CA ARG A 411 19.58 -15.38 22.21
C ARG A 411 19.06 -15.55 20.78
N LEU A 412 17.82 -15.14 20.50
CA LEU A 412 17.24 -15.17 19.18
C LEU A 412 17.74 -13.99 18.34
N ALA A 413 17.85 -14.15 17.03
CA ALA A 413 18.04 -13.06 16.12
C ALA A 413 16.82 -12.13 16.17
N SER A 414 17.04 -10.80 16.20
CA SER A 414 15.94 -9.84 16.34
C SER A 414 15.11 -9.66 15.06
N GLY A 415 15.68 -9.94 13.89
CA GLY A 415 15.08 -9.58 12.60
C GLY A 415 15.16 -8.08 12.26
N ILE A 416 15.67 -7.25 13.17
CA ILE A 416 15.91 -5.82 12.93
C ILE A 416 17.38 -5.66 12.51
N ILE A 417 17.58 -5.19 11.30
CA ILE A 417 18.90 -5.07 10.65
C ILE A 417 19.39 -3.63 10.64
N ASP A 418 20.68 -3.44 10.53
CA ASP A 418 21.33 -2.12 10.46
C ASP A 418 21.69 -1.73 9.01
N SER A 419 21.95 -2.73 8.17
CA SER A 419 22.28 -2.60 6.76
C SER A 419 21.68 -3.77 5.97
N GLN A 420 21.39 -3.58 4.69
CA GLN A 420 21.02 -4.68 3.80
C GLN A 420 22.14 -5.75 3.69
N GLN A 421 23.36 -5.41 4.05
CA GLN A 421 24.48 -6.37 4.08
C GLN A 421 24.30 -7.43 5.17
N ASP A 422 23.58 -7.13 6.25
CA ASP A 422 23.28 -8.09 7.32
C ASP A 422 22.47 -9.31 6.80
N VAL A 423 21.77 -9.14 5.68
CA VAL A 423 20.94 -10.16 5.03
C VAL A 423 21.45 -10.59 3.65
N GLY A 424 22.70 -10.21 3.30
CA GLY A 424 23.36 -10.59 2.06
C GLY A 424 23.11 -9.65 0.87
N GLY A 425 22.46 -8.52 1.07
CA GLY A 425 22.25 -7.50 0.04
C GLY A 425 21.22 -7.89 -1.02
N TRP A 426 21.29 -7.19 -2.16
CA TRP A 426 20.35 -7.41 -3.27
C TRP A 426 20.58 -8.75 -3.96
N PRO A 427 19.53 -9.58 -4.11
CA PRO A 427 19.66 -10.79 -4.91
C PRO A 427 19.88 -10.45 -6.37
N GLU A 428 20.64 -11.29 -7.07
CA GLU A 428 20.73 -11.25 -8.52
C GLU A 428 19.36 -11.60 -9.13
N LEU A 429 18.85 -10.73 -9.99
CA LEU A 429 17.64 -10.95 -10.77
C LEU A 429 18.01 -11.19 -12.23
N LYS A 430 17.69 -12.36 -12.74
CA LYS A 430 18.04 -12.78 -14.09
C LYS A 430 16.97 -12.36 -15.09
N SER A 431 17.42 -11.79 -16.21
CA SER A 431 16.58 -11.54 -17.37
C SER A 431 16.56 -12.76 -18.30
N THR A 432 15.42 -13.00 -18.92
CA THR A 432 15.28 -13.91 -20.06
C THR A 432 14.98 -13.11 -21.32
N THR A 433 15.03 -13.74 -22.48
CA THR A 433 14.61 -13.09 -23.74
C THR A 433 13.12 -12.75 -23.66
N PRO A 434 12.72 -11.48 -23.85
CA PRO A 434 11.32 -11.13 -23.91
C PRO A 434 10.64 -11.75 -25.13
N PRO A 435 9.35 -12.07 -25.07
CA PRO A 435 8.62 -12.52 -26.25
C PRO A 435 8.61 -11.42 -27.32
N PRO A 436 8.61 -11.75 -28.63
CA PRO A 436 8.48 -10.77 -29.70
C PRO A 436 7.22 -9.91 -29.54
N ASP A 437 7.37 -8.64 -29.84
CA ASP A 437 6.35 -7.58 -29.84
C ASP A 437 6.79 -6.63 -30.95
N THR A 438 6.21 -6.83 -32.15
CA THR A 438 6.75 -6.26 -33.40
C THR A 438 6.44 -4.78 -33.54
N ASP A 439 5.29 -4.35 -33.06
CA ASP A 439 4.82 -2.96 -33.14
C ASP A 439 5.05 -2.13 -31.87
N HIS A 440 5.57 -2.78 -30.81
CA HIS A 440 5.93 -2.13 -29.55
C HIS A 440 4.76 -1.52 -28.79
N ASP A 441 3.60 -2.16 -28.82
CA ASP A 441 2.41 -1.73 -28.09
C ASP A 441 2.31 -2.31 -26.67
N GLY A 442 3.28 -3.16 -26.31
CA GLY A 442 3.41 -3.81 -25.00
C GLY A 442 2.73 -5.16 -24.89
N MET A 443 2.18 -5.69 -25.98
CA MET A 443 1.62 -7.04 -26.08
C MET A 443 2.47 -7.93 -26.98
N PRO A 444 2.72 -9.20 -26.61
CA PRO A 444 3.45 -10.09 -27.49
C PRO A 444 2.64 -10.48 -28.72
N ASP A 445 3.29 -10.52 -29.91
CA ASP A 445 2.69 -10.96 -31.18
C ASP A 445 1.85 -12.24 -31.09
N VAL A 446 2.30 -13.21 -30.26
CA VAL A 446 1.57 -14.49 -30.08
C VAL A 446 0.26 -14.28 -29.33
N TRP A 447 0.25 -13.35 -28.35
CA TRP A 447 -0.96 -13.02 -27.61
C TRP A 447 -1.96 -12.29 -28.50
N GLU A 448 -1.51 -11.32 -29.29
CA GLU A 448 -2.32 -10.53 -30.20
C GLU A 448 -3.00 -11.43 -31.25
N ARG A 449 -2.24 -12.28 -31.95
CA ARG A 449 -2.82 -13.24 -32.92
C ARG A 449 -3.89 -14.13 -32.33
N ARG A 450 -3.75 -14.53 -31.04
CA ARG A 450 -4.76 -15.33 -30.33
C ARG A 450 -6.04 -14.57 -30.04
N HIS A 451 -5.93 -13.23 -29.93
CA HIS A 451 -7.05 -12.35 -29.64
C HIS A 451 -7.60 -11.63 -30.90
N GLY A 452 -7.09 -11.98 -32.08
CA GLY A 452 -7.54 -11.44 -33.36
C GLY A 452 -7.05 -10.00 -33.63
N LEU A 453 -5.95 -9.61 -32.98
CA LEU A 453 -5.26 -8.35 -33.17
C LEU A 453 -4.16 -8.46 -34.24
N ASN A 454 -3.65 -7.34 -34.70
CA ASN A 454 -2.63 -7.25 -35.72
C ASN A 454 -1.26 -6.87 -35.10
N PRO A 455 -0.27 -7.78 -35.03
CA PRO A 455 1.05 -7.50 -34.43
C PRO A 455 1.89 -6.43 -35.15
N ASP A 456 1.38 -5.82 -36.21
CA ASP A 456 2.01 -4.71 -36.93
C ASP A 456 1.23 -3.39 -36.75
N ASP A 457 0.19 -3.35 -35.86
CA ASP A 457 -0.66 -2.16 -35.62
C ASP A 457 -0.61 -1.70 -34.16
N PRO A 458 0.29 -0.78 -33.78
CA PRO A 458 0.46 -0.34 -32.37
C PRO A 458 -0.74 0.41 -31.81
N ALA A 459 -1.80 0.61 -32.57
CA ALA A 459 -2.99 1.32 -32.12
C ALA A 459 -4.05 0.39 -31.52
N ASP A 460 -4.02 -0.89 -31.82
CA ASP A 460 -5.09 -1.81 -31.42
C ASP A 460 -5.02 -2.17 -29.92
N GLY A 461 -3.84 -2.11 -29.28
CA GLY A 461 -3.67 -2.27 -27.85
C GLY A 461 -4.43 -1.24 -27.00
N ALA A 462 -4.66 -0.05 -27.53
CA ALA A 462 -5.44 1.00 -26.86
C ALA A 462 -6.96 0.87 -27.07
N LEU A 463 -7.41 0.00 -27.98
CA LEU A 463 -8.84 -0.23 -28.21
C LEU A 463 -9.47 -0.97 -27.02
N THR A 464 -10.73 -0.66 -26.76
CA THR A 464 -11.50 -1.40 -25.75
C THR A 464 -11.74 -2.83 -26.21
N ALA A 465 -11.34 -3.81 -25.39
CA ALA A 465 -11.49 -5.21 -25.72
C ALA A 465 -12.97 -5.62 -25.74
N ALA A 466 -13.34 -6.49 -26.69
CA ALA A 466 -14.70 -6.92 -26.89
C ALA A 466 -15.28 -7.56 -25.61
N GLY A 467 -16.39 -7.02 -25.10
CA GLY A 467 -17.06 -7.52 -23.90
C GLY A 467 -16.35 -7.18 -22.57
N SER A 468 -15.33 -6.32 -22.59
CA SER A 468 -14.57 -5.88 -21.44
C SER A 468 -14.62 -4.36 -21.30
N PRO A 469 -14.56 -3.78 -20.07
CA PRO A 469 -14.39 -2.35 -19.89
C PRO A 469 -12.93 -1.89 -20.03
N TYR A 470 -12.00 -2.80 -20.27
CA TYR A 470 -10.56 -2.59 -20.35
C TYR A 470 -10.07 -2.54 -21.79
N THR A 471 -8.92 -1.88 -22.00
CA THR A 471 -8.20 -1.97 -23.27
C THR A 471 -7.57 -3.35 -23.47
N TYR A 472 -7.21 -3.72 -24.70
CA TYR A 472 -6.53 -5.00 -24.95
C TYR A 472 -5.21 -5.09 -24.17
N LEU A 473 -4.44 -4.01 -24.10
CA LEU A 473 -3.24 -3.99 -23.27
C LEU A 473 -3.57 -4.27 -21.79
N GLU A 474 -4.62 -3.68 -21.23
CA GLU A 474 -5.01 -3.95 -19.84
C GLU A 474 -5.49 -5.39 -19.64
N VAL A 475 -6.17 -5.98 -20.62
CA VAL A 475 -6.55 -7.41 -20.60
C VAL A 475 -5.29 -8.29 -20.64
N TYR A 476 -4.30 -7.94 -21.44
CA TYR A 476 -3.02 -8.65 -21.44
C TYR A 476 -2.32 -8.56 -20.07
N LEU A 477 -2.18 -7.34 -19.55
CA LEU A 477 -1.54 -7.12 -18.24
C LEU A 477 -2.24 -7.88 -17.10
N SER A 478 -3.57 -7.93 -17.13
CA SER A 478 -4.38 -8.67 -16.16
C SER A 478 -4.21 -10.18 -16.32
N SER A 479 -4.12 -10.68 -17.56
CA SER A 479 -3.89 -12.11 -17.82
C SER A 479 -2.56 -12.62 -17.25
N LEU A 480 -1.52 -11.77 -17.19
CA LEU A 480 -0.25 -12.10 -16.53
C LEU A 480 -0.41 -12.28 -15.02
N ALA A 481 -1.37 -11.60 -14.42
CA ALA A 481 -1.69 -11.70 -13.00
C ALA A 481 -2.73 -12.80 -12.68
N GLY A 482 -3.23 -13.50 -13.69
CA GLY A 482 -4.27 -14.51 -13.53
C GLY A 482 -5.66 -13.94 -13.22
N GLU A 483 -5.95 -12.72 -13.67
CA GLU A 483 -7.17 -11.94 -13.44
C GLU A 483 -8.14 -11.97 -14.63
#